data_10db9f3c6953317b800727944eb07d16
#
_entry.id   10db9f3c6953317b800727944eb07d16
#
_cell.length_a   1.000
_cell.length_b   1.000
_cell.length_c   1.000
_cell.angle_alpha   90.00
_cell.angle_beta   90.00
_cell.angle_gamma   90.00
#
_symmetry.space_group_name_H-M   'P 1'
#
loop_
_entity.id
_entity.type
_entity.pdbx_description
1 polymer ?
#
loop_
_entity_poly.entity_id
_entity_poly.type
_entity_poly.pdbx_seq_one_letter_code
_entity_poly.pdbx_strand_id
1 'polypeptide(L)'
;MGPLSGYRIIELGGLGPAPMCGLLLADLGAEVILVERPGKAEIGVAPMDSIERRGKRSIELDLKAPSSVDIILKLVETADALIEGFRPGVTERLGLGPKECQSRNLKLVYGRVTGWGQEGPLAQEAGHDINYISLAGA
;
A
#
# COMPACT_ATOMS: atom_id res chain seq x y z
N MET A 1 -20.18 12.17 5.52
CA MET A 1 -19.25 12.48 4.41
C MET A 1 -18.01 13.12 5.01
N GLY A 2 -16.83 12.60 4.67
CA GLY A 2 -15.55 13.14 5.12
C GLY A 2 -14.89 14.02 4.04
N PRO A 3 -13.78 14.68 4.37
CA PRO A 3 -13.09 15.60 3.46
C PRO A 3 -12.52 14.89 2.21
N LEU A 4 -12.32 13.58 2.25
CA LEU A 4 -11.84 12.77 1.12
C LEU A 4 -12.95 11.96 0.43
N SER A 5 -14.23 12.31 0.66
CA SER A 5 -15.34 11.66 -0.05
C SER A 5 -15.22 11.88 -1.56
N GLY A 6 -15.27 10.78 -2.32
CA GLY A 6 -15.13 10.79 -3.77
C GLY A 6 -13.74 10.45 -4.27
N TYR A 7 -12.73 10.41 -3.40
CA TYR A 7 -11.40 9.92 -3.74
C TYR A 7 -11.30 8.41 -3.58
N ARG A 8 -10.61 7.76 -4.51
CA ARG A 8 -10.34 6.32 -4.52
C ARG A 8 -8.86 6.04 -4.35
N ILE A 9 -8.53 5.22 -3.36
CA ILE A 9 -7.15 4.86 -2.99
C ILE A 9 -6.98 3.35 -3.16
N ILE A 10 -5.92 2.93 -3.82
CA ILE A 10 -5.50 1.53 -3.85
C ILE A 10 -4.41 1.35 -2.82
N GLU A 11 -4.57 0.40 -1.94
CA GLU A 11 -3.57 -0.01 -0.95
C GLU A 11 -3.05 -1.39 -1.29
N LEU A 12 -1.76 -1.51 -1.60
CA LEU A 12 -1.13 -2.82 -1.72
C LEU A 12 -0.79 -3.31 -0.32
N GLY A 13 -1.40 -4.43 0.07
CA GLY A 13 -1.33 -4.96 1.43
C GLY A 13 0.08 -5.15 1.95
N GLY A 14 0.31 -4.76 3.17
CA GLY A 14 1.59 -4.79 3.85
C GLY A 14 1.42 -4.86 5.37
N LEU A 15 2.43 -4.40 6.10
CA LEU A 15 2.46 -4.29 7.56
C LEU A 15 2.83 -2.85 7.96
N GLY A 16 2.33 -2.43 9.12
CA GLY A 16 2.75 -1.19 9.76
C GLY A 16 2.19 0.09 9.13
N PRO A 17 3.03 1.04 8.72
CA PRO A 17 2.56 2.39 8.44
C PRO A 17 1.75 2.54 7.15
N ALA A 18 1.92 1.67 6.15
CA ALA A 18 1.09 1.74 4.94
C ALA A 18 -0.38 1.38 5.23
N PRO A 19 -0.70 0.26 5.92
CA PRO A 19 -2.06 -0.02 6.40
C PRO A 19 -2.63 1.08 7.30
N MET A 20 -1.84 1.68 8.17
CA MET A 20 -2.26 2.80 9.01
C MET A 20 -2.63 4.03 8.17
N CYS A 21 -1.83 4.34 7.15
CA CYS A 21 -2.15 5.41 6.20
C CYS A 21 -3.50 5.16 5.52
N GLY A 22 -3.71 3.95 4.99
CA GLY A 22 -4.98 3.56 4.37
C GLY A 22 -6.17 3.65 5.32
N LEU A 23 -6.00 3.29 6.60
CA LEU A 23 -7.02 3.46 7.63
C LEU A 23 -7.41 4.93 7.81
N LEU A 24 -6.43 5.81 7.97
CA LEU A 24 -6.67 7.24 8.14
C LEU A 24 -7.38 7.85 6.91
N LEU A 25 -6.99 7.43 5.71
CA LEU A 25 -7.65 7.88 4.48
C LEU A 25 -9.11 7.39 4.41
N ALA A 26 -9.38 6.15 4.83
CA ALA A 26 -10.74 5.61 4.92
C ALA A 26 -11.59 6.36 5.97
N ASP A 27 -11.03 6.64 7.15
CA ASP A 27 -11.70 7.41 8.21
C ASP A 27 -12.02 8.85 7.74
N LEU A 28 -11.20 9.41 6.87
CA LEU A 28 -11.45 10.71 6.22
C LEU A 28 -12.45 10.64 5.07
N GLY A 29 -12.97 9.46 4.75
CA GLY A 29 -14.06 9.26 3.78
C GLY A 29 -13.63 8.82 2.38
N ALA A 30 -12.36 8.51 2.15
CA ALA A 30 -11.91 7.94 0.88
C ALA A 30 -12.42 6.49 0.71
N GLU A 31 -12.69 6.08 -0.53
CA GLU A 31 -12.87 4.67 -0.89
C GLU A 31 -11.49 4.00 -0.95
N VAL A 32 -11.14 3.21 0.05
CA VAL A 32 -9.88 2.47 0.08
C VAL A 32 -10.12 1.03 -0.35
N ILE A 33 -9.41 0.60 -1.41
CA ILE A 33 -9.41 -0.77 -1.92
C ILE A 33 -8.10 -1.42 -1.51
N LEU A 34 -8.17 -2.30 -0.53
CA LEU A 34 -7.04 -3.08 -0.03
C LEU A 34 -6.84 -4.32 -0.90
N VAL A 35 -5.68 -4.42 -1.54
CA VAL A 35 -5.25 -5.61 -2.29
C VAL A 35 -4.44 -6.51 -1.38
N GLU A 36 -4.92 -7.70 -1.10
CA GLU A 36 -4.31 -8.65 -0.18
C GLU A 36 -3.82 -9.91 -0.90
N ARG A 37 -2.84 -10.56 -0.30
CA ARG A 37 -2.39 -11.87 -0.77
C ARG A 37 -3.40 -12.93 -0.35
N PRO A 38 -3.81 -13.86 -1.23
CA PRO A 38 -4.64 -15.02 -0.87
C PRO A 38 -4.03 -15.84 0.28
N GLY A 39 -4.88 -16.30 1.19
CA GLY A 39 -4.49 -17.19 2.29
C GLY A 39 -3.66 -16.52 3.40
N LYS A 40 -3.61 -15.21 3.51
CA LYS A 40 -2.83 -14.50 4.54
C LYS A 40 -3.52 -14.45 5.91
N ALA A 41 -4.23 -15.51 6.29
CA ALA A 41 -4.92 -15.61 7.58
C ALA A 41 -3.99 -15.87 8.79
N GLU A 42 -2.66 -16.01 8.64
CA GLU A 42 -1.84 -16.71 9.64
C GLU A 42 -0.51 -16.02 10.05
N ILE A 43 -0.46 -14.72 10.20
CA ILE A 43 0.65 -14.16 10.99
C ILE A 43 0.05 -13.49 12.23
N GLY A 44 -0.38 -14.33 13.21
CA GLY A 44 -0.56 -13.97 14.62
C GLY A 44 -1.61 -12.92 14.98
N VAL A 45 -2.33 -12.34 14.03
CA VAL A 45 -3.44 -11.41 14.27
C VAL A 45 -4.61 -11.87 13.45
N ALA A 46 -5.77 -12.05 14.07
CA ALA A 46 -7.00 -12.46 13.39
C ALA A 46 -7.31 -11.51 12.21
N PRO A 47 -7.35 -12.01 10.97
CA PRO A 47 -7.35 -11.15 9.78
C PRO A 47 -8.62 -10.31 9.62
N MET A 48 -9.73 -10.77 10.17
CA MET A 48 -11.04 -10.12 10.01
C MET A 48 -11.30 -8.97 10.98
N ASP A 49 -10.59 -8.96 12.11
CA ASP A 49 -10.86 -8.03 13.22
C ASP A 49 -9.75 -6.98 13.42
N SER A 50 -8.79 -6.89 12.49
CA SER A 50 -7.75 -5.88 12.64
C SER A 50 -8.34 -4.49 12.42
N ILE A 51 -8.06 -3.59 13.34
CA ILE A 51 -8.49 -2.19 13.30
C ILE A 51 -8.09 -1.52 11.98
N GLU A 52 -6.96 -1.94 11.41
CA GLU A 52 -6.40 -1.40 10.18
C GLU A 52 -7.25 -1.68 8.93
N ARG A 53 -8.20 -2.62 9.01
CA ARG A 53 -9.12 -2.96 7.90
C ARG A 53 -10.41 -2.14 7.93
N ARG A 54 -10.65 -1.41 9.01
CA ARG A 54 -11.88 -0.63 9.18
C ARG A 54 -12.08 0.35 8.02
N GLY A 55 -13.28 0.37 7.47
CA GLY A 55 -13.65 1.29 6.41
C GLY A 55 -13.10 0.95 5.03
N LYS A 56 -12.29 -0.10 4.89
CA LYS A 56 -11.71 -0.53 3.61
C LYS A 56 -12.56 -1.64 2.97
N ARG A 57 -12.54 -1.68 1.64
CA ARG A 57 -12.97 -2.84 0.84
C ARG A 57 -11.72 -3.64 0.50
N SER A 58 -11.84 -4.97 0.39
CA SER A 58 -10.69 -5.81 0.07
C SER A 58 -10.92 -6.70 -1.14
N ILE A 59 -9.82 -7.01 -1.82
CA ILE A 59 -9.74 -8.00 -2.88
C ILE A 59 -8.48 -8.85 -2.68
N GLU A 60 -8.62 -10.16 -2.78
CA GLU A 60 -7.47 -11.07 -2.70
C GLU A 60 -6.90 -11.32 -4.10
N LEU A 61 -5.64 -10.96 -4.31
CA LEU A 61 -4.92 -11.13 -5.56
C LEU A 61 -3.49 -11.61 -5.30
N ASP A 62 -3.05 -12.62 -6.05
CA ASP A 62 -1.64 -12.98 -6.08
C ASP A 62 -0.87 -12.01 -6.98
N LEU A 63 -0.11 -11.10 -6.40
CA LEU A 63 0.66 -10.08 -7.12
C LEU A 63 1.71 -10.67 -8.07
N LYS A 64 2.03 -11.95 -7.97
CA LYS A 64 2.95 -12.65 -8.89
C LYS A 64 2.23 -13.16 -10.15
N ALA A 65 0.92 -13.23 -10.15
CA ALA A 65 0.14 -13.65 -11.29
C ALA A 65 -0.08 -12.47 -12.26
N PRO A 66 0.27 -12.58 -13.55
CA PRO A 66 0.08 -11.50 -14.52
C PRO A 66 -1.36 -10.98 -14.59
N SER A 67 -2.34 -11.86 -14.47
CA SER A 67 -3.76 -11.49 -14.45
C SER A 67 -4.13 -10.59 -13.27
N SER A 68 -3.48 -10.77 -12.12
CA SER A 68 -3.69 -9.92 -10.94
C SER A 68 -3.09 -8.52 -11.17
N VAL A 69 -1.94 -8.44 -11.79
CA VAL A 69 -1.30 -7.17 -12.17
C VAL A 69 -2.21 -6.38 -13.12
N ASP A 70 -2.78 -7.03 -14.12
CA ASP A 70 -3.72 -6.40 -15.05
C ASP A 70 -4.98 -5.87 -14.36
N ILE A 71 -5.50 -6.60 -13.36
CA ILE A 71 -6.64 -6.14 -12.55
C ILE A 71 -6.28 -4.89 -11.77
N ILE A 72 -5.11 -4.88 -11.11
CA ILE A 72 -4.66 -3.71 -10.35
C ILE A 72 -4.44 -2.50 -11.26
N LEU A 73 -3.81 -2.69 -12.41
CA LEU A 73 -3.60 -1.60 -13.38
C LEU A 73 -4.94 -1.03 -13.91
N LYS A 74 -5.98 -1.87 -14.06
CA LYS A 74 -7.34 -1.39 -14.36
C LYS A 74 -7.94 -0.58 -13.23
N LEU A 75 -7.75 -0.98 -11.98
CA LEU A 75 -8.19 -0.20 -10.81
C LEU A 75 -7.46 1.15 -10.76
N VAL A 76 -6.17 1.17 -11.08
CA VAL A 76 -5.34 2.39 -11.15
C VAL A 76 -5.89 3.42 -12.13
N GLU A 77 -6.49 3.01 -13.24
CA GLU A 77 -7.05 3.92 -14.26
C GLU A 77 -8.10 4.88 -13.69
N THR A 78 -8.76 4.49 -12.60
CA THR A 78 -9.81 5.28 -11.94
C THR A 78 -9.48 5.68 -10.50
N ALA A 79 -8.27 5.41 -10.05
CA ALA A 79 -7.83 5.76 -8.71
C ALA A 79 -7.16 7.13 -8.67
N ASP A 80 -7.25 7.80 -7.52
CA ASP A 80 -6.56 9.06 -7.26
C ASP A 80 -5.17 8.81 -6.66
N ALA A 81 -5.02 7.73 -5.86
CA ALA A 81 -3.73 7.35 -5.31
C ALA A 81 -3.55 5.83 -5.23
N LEU A 82 -2.28 5.42 -5.21
CA LEU A 82 -1.86 4.09 -4.80
C LEU A 82 -0.83 4.22 -3.69
N ILE A 83 -0.97 3.45 -2.62
CA ILE A 83 -0.02 3.38 -1.51
C ILE A 83 0.53 1.96 -1.37
N GLU A 84 1.82 1.87 -1.10
CA GLU A 84 2.50 0.61 -0.90
C GLU A 84 3.61 0.73 0.16
N GLY A 85 3.94 -0.38 0.82
CA GLY A 85 4.97 -0.43 1.85
C GLY A 85 6.01 -1.54 1.60
N PHE A 86 6.25 -1.90 0.35
CA PHE A 86 7.28 -2.88 0.01
C PHE A 86 8.68 -2.26 -0.01
N ARG A 87 9.68 -3.11 0.01
CA ARG A 87 11.06 -2.67 -0.17
C ARG A 87 11.29 -2.11 -1.57
N PRO A 88 12.23 -1.17 -1.72
CA PRO A 88 12.55 -0.58 -3.02
C PRO A 88 12.76 -1.62 -4.12
N GLY A 89 12.17 -1.38 -5.28
CA GLY A 89 12.27 -2.25 -6.46
C GLY A 89 11.31 -3.45 -6.46
N VAL A 90 10.53 -3.70 -5.41
CA VAL A 90 9.58 -4.82 -5.39
C VAL A 90 8.42 -4.58 -6.34
N THR A 91 7.78 -3.42 -6.25
CA THR A 91 6.63 -3.08 -7.11
C THR A 91 7.03 -2.96 -8.58
N GLU A 92 8.23 -2.47 -8.87
CA GLU A 92 8.77 -2.45 -10.23
C GLU A 92 8.92 -3.85 -10.82
N ARG A 93 9.48 -4.80 -10.05
CA ARG A 93 9.59 -6.21 -10.48
C ARG A 93 8.23 -6.89 -10.70
N LEU A 94 7.20 -6.41 -10.02
CA LEU A 94 5.83 -6.89 -10.17
C LEU A 94 5.09 -6.23 -11.35
N GLY A 95 5.66 -5.21 -11.98
CA GLY A 95 4.98 -4.42 -13.02
C GLY A 95 3.93 -3.46 -12.47
N LEU A 96 4.06 -3.10 -11.18
CA LEU A 96 3.18 -2.19 -10.44
C LEU A 96 3.93 -0.97 -9.90
N GLY A 97 5.11 -0.68 -10.44
CA GLY A 97 5.90 0.49 -10.05
C GLY A 97 5.25 1.81 -10.48
N PRO A 98 5.81 2.95 -10.02
CA PRO A 98 5.27 4.26 -10.36
C PRO A 98 5.16 4.49 -11.86
N LYS A 99 6.15 4.07 -12.64
CA LYS A 99 6.18 4.24 -14.09
C LYS A 99 5.04 3.50 -14.78
N GLU A 100 4.81 2.24 -14.42
CA GLU A 100 3.75 1.39 -14.96
C GLU A 100 2.37 1.96 -14.58
N CYS A 101 2.18 2.29 -13.31
CA CYS A 101 0.92 2.85 -12.82
C CYS A 101 0.62 4.23 -13.43
N GLN A 102 1.59 5.12 -13.47
CA GLN A 102 1.42 6.46 -14.04
C GLN A 102 1.26 6.44 -15.57
N SER A 103 1.75 5.41 -16.26
CA SER A 103 1.46 5.23 -17.70
C SER A 103 -0.02 4.95 -17.97
N ARG A 104 -0.75 4.39 -16.99
CA ARG A 104 -2.20 4.16 -17.05
C ARG A 104 -3.01 5.36 -16.56
N ASN A 105 -2.48 6.11 -15.60
CA ASN A 105 -3.14 7.26 -15.03
C ASN A 105 -2.12 8.33 -14.63
N LEU A 106 -1.96 9.34 -15.48
CA LEU A 106 -1.00 10.44 -15.26
C LEU A 106 -1.31 11.29 -14.02
N LYS A 107 -2.53 11.21 -13.49
CA LYS A 107 -2.94 11.96 -12.30
C LYS A 107 -2.72 11.19 -11.01
N LEU A 108 -2.33 9.91 -11.10
CA LEU A 108 -2.16 9.06 -9.93
C LEU A 108 -1.06 9.59 -9.00
N VAL A 109 -1.40 9.77 -7.74
CA VAL A 109 -0.43 9.99 -6.67
C VAL A 109 0.10 8.62 -6.21
N TYR A 110 1.38 8.38 -6.38
CA TYR A 110 2.01 7.13 -5.98
C TYR A 110 2.77 7.31 -4.66
N GLY A 111 2.23 6.77 -3.57
CA GLY A 111 2.79 6.84 -2.23
C GLY A 111 3.63 5.63 -1.88
N ARG A 112 4.89 5.84 -1.48
CA ARG A 112 5.80 4.80 -1.00
C ARG A 112 6.11 4.99 0.46
N VAL A 113 5.84 3.96 1.25
CA VAL A 113 6.14 3.96 2.68
C VAL A 113 7.35 3.07 2.92
N THR A 114 8.47 3.69 3.25
CA THR A 114 9.74 2.98 3.50
C THR A 114 10.38 3.47 4.80
N GLY A 115 11.19 2.59 5.41
CA GLY A 115 11.93 2.97 6.61
C GLY A 115 13.14 3.85 6.31
N TRP A 116 13.82 3.61 5.18
CA TRP A 116 15.14 4.20 4.90
C TRP A 116 15.20 4.93 3.54
N GLY A 117 14.04 5.22 2.95
CA GLY A 117 13.98 5.82 1.61
C GLY A 117 14.11 4.80 0.48
N GLN A 118 14.19 5.30 -0.74
CA GLN A 118 14.32 4.47 -1.95
C GLN A 118 15.78 4.19 -2.33
N GLU A 119 16.71 4.99 -1.83
CA GLU A 119 18.13 4.97 -2.17
C GLU A 119 18.99 5.05 -0.91
N GLY A 120 20.25 4.68 -1.04
CA GLY A 120 21.21 4.71 0.06
C GLY A 120 21.52 3.34 0.65
N PRO A 121 22.51 3.27 1.55
CA PRO A 121 23.04 2.00 2.05
C PRO A 121 22.04 1.18 2.86
N LEU A 122 21.07 1.82 3.49
CA LEU A 122 20.05 1.16 4.30
C LEU A 122 18.73 0.90 3.55
N ALA A 123 18.58 1.33 2.30
CA ALA A 123 17.31 1.27 1.57
C ALA A 123 16.70 -0.14 1.50
N GLN A 124 17.54 -1.19 1.47
CA GLN A 124 17.10 -2.59 1.44
C GLN A 124 17.00 -3.23 2.82
N GLU A 125 17.39 -2.52 3.88
CA GLU A 125 17.38 -3.05 5.23
C GLU A 125 16.00 -3.01 5.87
N ALA A 126 15.75 -3.95 6.78
CA ALA A 126 14.59 -3.90 7.64
C ALA A 126 14.78 -2.81 8.70
N GLY A 127 13.68 -2.19 9.11
CA GLY A 127 13.68 -1.26 10.23
C GLY A 127 12.34 -1.32 10.95
N HIS A 128 12.40 -1.10 12.26
CA HIS A 128 11.27 -0.96 13.14
C HIS A 128 11.42 0.32 13.96
N ASP A 129 10.41 0.68 14.70
CA ASP A 129 10.37 1.91 15.49
C ASP A 129 11.66 2.16 16.29
N ILE A 130 12.13 1.15 17.02
CA ILE A 130 13.37 1.28 17.81
C ILE A 130 14.62 1.62 17.00
N ASN A 131 14.69 1.19 15.74
CA ASN A 131 15.79 1.55 14.85
C ASN A 131 15.71 3.01 14.44
N TYR A 132 14.48 3.48 14.12
CA TYR A 132 14.25 4.85 13.66
C TYR A 132 14.45 5.86 14.78
N ILE A 133 13.86 5.62 15.95
CA ILE A 133 13.98 6.52 17.11
C ILE A 133 15.44 6.61 17.59
N SER A 134 16.18 5.50 17.56
CA SER A 134 17.60 5.50 17.94
C SER A 134 18.45 6.38 17.04
N LEU A 135 18.13 6.47 15.75
CA LEU A 135 18.84 7.34 14.80
C LEU A 135 18.32 8.77 14.81
N ALA A 136 17.05 8.94 15.08
CA ALA A 136 16.43 10.27 15.18
C ALA A 136 16.77 11.01 16.48
N GLY A 137 17.21 10.29 17.50
CA GLY A 137 17.53 10.86 18.80
C GLY A 137 16.31 11.11 19.68
N ALA A 138 15.23 10.36 19.48
CA ALA A 138 14.00 10.44 20.27
C ALA A 138 14.01 9.48 21.47
#